data_b7049bedab5842a51a7ed0edb407d1dc
#
_entry.id   b7049bedab5842a51a7ed0edb407d1dc
#
_cell.length_a   1.000
_cell.length_b   1.000
_cell.length_c   1.000
_cell.angle_alpha   90.00
_cell.angle_beta   90.00
_cell.angle_gamma   90.00
#
_symmetry.space_group_name_H-M   'P 1'
#
loop_
_entity.id
_entity.type
_entity.pdbx_description
1 polymer ?
#
loop_
_entity_poly.entity_id
_entity_poly.type
_entity_poly.pdbx_seq_one_letter_code
_entity_poly.pdbx_strand_id
1 'polypeptide(L)'
;MRKQQVCLSQIYPHTKKNVIPDYVGTLYGYSGAAALNDNPEDFVYYVPEKNYTVRYYSTSFEYSYEGSLFQEAYGVSAYCTYMGGDEQIVHLETQAPNERTLFIIKDSYGNALVPFLTGSFKNIFVIDMRYFDMNIINFMQEHGATDLLFAMNTFSAAGGSGSYNLSVLLNQ
;
A
#
# COMPACT_ATOMS: atom_id res chain seq x y z
N MET A 1 21.90 -27.04 5.52
CA MET A 1 22.07 -25.59 5.27
C MET A 1 21.02 -24.85 6.09
N ARG A 2 21.40 -24.12 7.16
CA ARG A 2 20.49 -23.24 7.87
C ARG A 2 20.20 -22.05 6.96
N LYS A 3 18.94 -21.88 6.52
CA LYS A 3 18.51 -20.64 5.89
C LYS A 3 18.68 -19.53 6.94
N GLN A 4 19.62 -18.61 6.72
CA GLN A 4 19.67 -17.38 7.49
C GLN A 4 18.37 -16.63 7.19
N GLN A 5 17.46 -16.63 8.16
CA GLN A 5 16.30 -15.78 8.14
C GLN A 5 16.79 -14.36 8.41
N VAL A 6 16.99 -13.59 7.36
CA VAL A 6 17.35 -12.16 7.50
C VAL A 6 16.19 -11.48 8.19
N CYS A 7 16.42 -11.00 9.41
CA CYS A 7 15.40 -10.27 10.14
C CYS A 7 15.17 -8.91 9.46
N LEU A 8 13.93 -8.55 9.19
CA LEU A 8 13.59 -7.25 8.58
C LEU A 8 14.16 -6.05 9.38
N SER A 9 14.31 -6.18 10.70
CA SER A 9 15.00 -5.18 11.54
C SER A 9 16.48 -4.96 11.20
N GLN A 10 17.14 -5.90 10.50
CA GLN A 10 18.51 -5.71 10.00
C GLN A 10 18.52 -4.90 8.69
N ILE A 11 17.46 -5.00 7.91
CA ILE A 11 17.31 -4.24 6.66
C ILE A 11 16.73 -2.84 6.94
N TYR A 12 15.83 -2.75 7.94
CA TYR A 12 15.13 -1.52 8.32
C TYR A 12 15.32 -1.26 9.83
N PRO A 13 16.51 -0.78 10.26
CA PRO A 13 16.86 -0.65 11.68
C PRO A 13 16.00 0.37 12.44
N HIS A 14 15.23 1.19 11.73
CA HIS A 14 14.36 2.23 12.29
C HIS A 14 12.88 1.91 12.08
N THR A 15 12.47 0.69 12.42
CA THR A 15 11.06 0.28 12.36
C THR A 15 10.62 -0.31 13.69
N LYS A 16 9.39 0.05 14.10
CA LYS A 16 8.72 -0.54 15.26
C LYS A 16 7.85 -1.72 14.80
N LYS A 17 8.11 -2.91 15.36
CA LYS A 17 7.27 -4.09 15.15
C LYS A 17 5.97 -3.94 15.95
N ASN A 18 4.84 -4.21 15.29
CA ASN A 18 3.51 -4.30 15.91
C ASN A 18 2.88 -5.65 15.55
N VAL A 19 1.94 -6.10 16.38
CA VAL A 19 1.27 -7.39 16.22
C VAL A 19 -0.23 -7.21 16.49
N ILE A 20 -1.05 -7.75 15.59
CA ILE A 20 -2.49 -7.95 15.80
C ILE A 20 -2.67 -9.46 15.91
N PRO A 21 -3.08 -9.99 17.09
CA PRO A 21 -3.24 -11.42 17.28
C PRO A 21 -4.50 -11.95 16.57
N ASP A 22 -4.59 -13.27 16.47
CA ASP A 22 -5.76 -14.01 16.01
C ASP A 22 -6.24 -13.62 14.59
N TYR A 23 -5.31 -13.31 13.70
CA TYR A 23 -5.61 -13.00 12.31
C TYR A 23 -5.89 -14.28 11.51
N VAL A 24 -7.08 -14.35 10.94
CA VAL A 24 -7.52 -15.50 10.12
C VAL A 24 -7.42 -15.24 8.61
N GLY A 25 -6.97 -14.05 8.24
CA GLY A 25 -6.83 -13.64 6.83
C GLY A 25 -8.12 -13.14 6.19
N THR A 26 -7.96 -12.24 5.23
CA THR A 26 -9.09 -11.66 4.47
C THR A 26 -9.85 -12.76 3.70
N LEU A 27 -9.16 -13.83 3.28
CA LEU A 27 -9.76 -14.95 2.58
C LEU A 27 -10.83 -15.68 3.43
N TYR A 28 -10.68 -15.70 4.76
CA TYR A 28 -11.71 -16.23 5.64
C TYR A 28 -13.03 -15.45 5.52
N GLY A 29 -12.96 -14.12 5.41
CA GLY A 29 -14.15 -13.28 5.23
C GLY A 29 -14.98 -13.61 3.98
N TYR A 30 -14.33 -14.11 2.94
CA TYR A 30 -15.01 -14.54 1.70
C TYR A 30 -15.43 -16.02 1.71
N SER A 31 -14.64 -16.89 2.31
CA SER A 31 -14.82 -18.35 2.21
C SER A 31 -15.56 -18.96 3.39
N GLY A 32 -15.48 -18.38 4.57
CA GLY A 32 -15.95 -18.97 5.83
C GLY A 32 -15.28 -20.30 6.17
N ALA A 33 -14.11 -20.60 5.58
CA ALA A 33 -13.46 -21.90 5.71
C ALA A 33 -12.98 -22.17 7.14
N ALA A 34 -13.51 -23.19 7.81
CA ALA A 34 -13.15 -23.55 9.18
C ALA A 34 -11.63 -23.73 9.37
N ALA A 35 -10.94 -24.29 8.37
CA ALA A 35 -9.49 -24.48 8.43
C ALA A 35 -8.70 -23.17 8.62
N LEU A 36 -9.19 -22.03 8.19
CA LEU A 36 -8.58 -20.70 8.43
C LEU A 36 -8.89 -20.23 9.85
N ASN A 37 -10.15 -20.38 10.28
CA ASN A 37 -10.59 -19.99 11.61
C ASN A 37 -9.92 -20.79 12.72
N ASP A 38 -9.66 -22.06 12.49
CA ASP A 38 -9.06 -22.98 13.46
C ASP A 38 -7.53 -22.82 13.56
N ASN A 39 -6.92 -22.04 12.65
CA ASN A 39 -5.48 -21.82 12.60
C ASN A 39 -5.18 -20.31 12.42
N PRO A 40 -5.53 -19.46 13.42
CA PRO A 40 -5.21 -18.04 13.35
C PRO A 40 -3.69 -17.82 13.49
N GLU A 41 -3.22 -16.72 12.91
CA GLU A 41 -1.82 -16.30 12.94
C GLU A 41 -1.69 -14.90 13.57
N ASP A 42 -0.48 -14.55 13.97
CA ASP A 42 -0.16 -13.18 14.34
C ASP A 42 0.03 -12.34 13.05
N PHE A 43 -0.79 -11.31 12.85
CA PHE A 43 -0.54 -10.33 11.80
C PHE A 43 0.53 -9.35 12.26
N VAL A 44 1.73 -9.50 11.70
CA VAL A 44 2.89 -8.67 12.06
C VAL A 44 3.10 -7.59 11.02
N TYR A 45 3.21 -6.34 11.47
CA TYR A 45 3.55 -5.21 10.61
C TYR A 45 4.62 -4.30 11.25
N TYR A 46 5.30 -3.53 10.40
CA TYR A 46 6.42 -2.70 10.80
C TYR A 46 6.13 -1.23 10.48
N VAL A 47 6.18 -0.39 11.49
CA VAL A 47 5.97 1.05 11.37
C VAL A 47 7.32 1.75 11.29
N PRO A 48 7.62 2.51 10.22
CA PRO A 48 8.84 3.32 10.13
C PRO A 48 8.89 4.37 11.25
N GLU A 49 10.04 4.53 11.90
CA GLU A 49 10.26 5.57 12.92
C GLU A 49 10.61 6.94 12.31
N LYS A 50 10.74 7.03 11.00
CA LYS A 50 11.05 8.28 10.29
C LYS A 50 9.80 9.17 10.20
N ASN A 51 10.02 10.49 10.30
CA ASN A 51 8.96 11.45 10.11
C ASN A 51 8.52 11.49 8.64
N TYR A 52 7.24 11.34 8.42
CA TYR A 52 6.55 11.56 7.17
C TYR A 52 5.14 12.10 7.48
N THR A 53 4.57 12.82 6.55
CA THR A 53 3.15 13.21 6.59
C THR A 53 2.37 12.40 5.58
N VAL A 54 1.09 12.16 5.86
CA VAL A 54 0.20 11.43 4.99
C VAL A 54 -1.05 12.26 4.73
N ARG A 55 -1.38 12.42 3.47
CA ARG A 55 -2.58 13.09 3.01
C ARG A 55 -3.37 12.16 2.10
N TYR A 56 -4.64 12.03 2.40
CA TYR A 56 -5.61 11.26 1.64
C TYR A 56 -6.40 12.18 0.74
N TYR A 57 -6.62 11.78 -0.50
CA TYR A 57 -7.42 12.51 -1.48
C TYR A 57 -8.56 11.64 -1.99
N SER A 58 -9.64 12.29 -2.44
CA SER A 58 -10.66 11.62 -3.24
C SER A 58 -10.07 11.11 -4.56
N THR A 59 -10.76 10.19 -5.23
CA THR A 59 -10.33 9.59 -6.50
C THR A 59 -10.20 10.61 -7.64
N SER A 60 -10.91 11.74 -7.53
CA SER A 60 -10.84 12.90 -8.42
C SER A 60 -9.87 14.00 -7.96
N PHE A 61 -9.15 13.80 -6.86
CA PHE A 61 -8.22 14.77 -6.26
C PHE A 61 -8.83 16.09 -5.77
N GLU A 62 -10.16 16.17 -5.60
CA GLU A 62 -10.88 17.39 -5.22
C GLU A 62 -10.85 17.70 -3.72
N TYR A 63 -10.91 16.65 -2.89
CA TYR A 63 -10.95 16.76 -1.43
C TYR A 63 -9.78 16.05 -0.80
N SER A 64 -9.26 16.60 0.29
CA SER A 64 -8.17 15.97 1.03
C SER A 64 -8.27 16.17 2.53
N TYR A 65 -7.67 15.24 3.28
CA TYR A 65 -7.46 15.35 4.73
C TYR A 65 -6.13 14.72 5.13
N GLU A 66 -5.59 15.15 6.24
CA GLU A 66 -4.41 14.54 6.84
C GLU A 66 -4.80 13.31 7.65
N GLY A 67 -3.98 12.27 7.60
CA GLY A 67 -4.24 11.02 8.29
C GLY A 67 -2.98 10.25 8.65
N SER A 68 -3.17 9.04 9.13
CA SER A 68 -2.08 8.11 9.46
C SER A 68 -1.93 7.06 8.36
N LEU A 69 -0.68 6.67 8.06
CA LEU A 69 -0.41 5.54 7.17
C LEU A 69 -0.91 4.21 7.75
N PHE A 70 -0.97 4.12 9.08
CA PHE A 70 -1.46 2.95 9.79
C PHE A 70 -2.74 3.30 10.53
N GLN A 71 -3.79 2.52 10.29
CA GLN A 71 -5.12 2.68 10.87
C GLN A 71 -5.41 1.55 11.85
N GLU A 72 -6.34 1.77 12.77
CA GLU A 72 -6.82 0.69 13.64
C GLU A 72 -7.64 -0.30 12.81
N ALA A 73 -7.24 -1.56 12.84
CA ALA A 73 -7.94 -2.65 12.17
C ALA A 73 -7.75 -3.96 12.94
N TYR A 74 -8.74 -4.84 12.91
CA TYR A 74 -8.78 -6.06 13.70
C TYR A 74 -9.43 -7.21 12.94
N GLY A 75 -9.19 -8.45 13.40
CA GLY A 75 -9.83 -9.65 12.89
C GLY A 75 -9.56 -9.84 11.39
N VAL A 76 -10.59 -10.17 10.61
CA VAL A 76 -10.47 -10.39 9.15
C VAL A 76 -10.00 -9.15 8.38
N SER A 77 -10.21 -7.97 8.96
CA SER A 77 -9.84 -6.68 8.36
C SER A 77 -8.47 -6.17 8.81
N ALA A 78 -7.68 -6.95 9.58
CA ALA A 78 -6.39 -6.51 10.10
C ALA A 78 -5.44 -5.98 9.00
N TYR A 79 -5.53 -6.48 7.77
CA TYR A 79 -4.76 -5.96 6.64
C TYR A 79 -5.10 -4.50 6.28
N CYS A 80 -6.30 -4.02 6.60
CA CYS A 80 -6.69 -2.61 6.43
C CYS A 80 -5.92 -1.67 7.38
N THR A 81 -5.06 -2.20 8.26
CA THR A 81 -4.12 -1.36 9.01
C THR A 81 -3.26 -0.52 8.06
N TYR A 82 -2.99 -1.00 6.85
CA TYR A 82 -2.31 -0.22 5.82
C TYR A 82 -3.30 0.72 5.12
N MET A 83 -3.23 2.01 5.41
CA MET A 83 -3.98 3.10 4.76
C MET A 83 -5.51 3.04 4.91
N GLY A 84 -6.06 2.14 5.71
CA GLY A 84 -7.51 2.02 5.96
C GLY A 84 -8.32 1.39 4.84
N GLY A 85 -7.78 1.27 3.63
CA GLY A 85 -8.45 0.74 2.44
C GLY A 85 -7.79 1.16 1.13
N ASP A 86 -8.51 0.98 0.03
CA ASP A 86 -7.95 1.13 -1.32
C ASP A 86 -8.54 2.32 -2.11
N GLU A 87 -9.66 2.89 -1.66
CA GLU A 87 -10.52 3.79 -2.44
C GLU A 87 -10.03 5.23 -2.56
N GLN A 88 -8.83 5.54 -2.03
CA GLN A 88 -8.31 6.90 -1.99
C GLN A 88 -6.93 6.99 -2.62
N ILE A 89 -6.58 8.18 -3.10
CA ILE A 89 -5.20 8.50 -3.45
C ILE A 89 -4.48 8.87 -2.15
N VAL A 90 -3.36 8.23 -1.87
CA VAL A 90 -2.57 8.50 -0.67
C VAL A 90 -1.25 9.16 -1.08
N HIS A 91 -0.98 10.35 -0.57
CA HIS A 91 0.28 11.05 -0.75
C HIS A 91 1.06 11.06 0.55
N LEU A 92 2.29 10.56 0.50
CA LEU A 92 3.26 10.65 1.57
C LEU A 92 4.34 11.65 1.19
N GLU A 93 4.58 12.61 2.07
CA GLU A 93 5.77 13.45 2.03
C GLU A 93 6.73 12.98 3.12
N THR A 94 7.97 12.67 2.75
CA THR A 94 8.97 12.05 3.62
C THR A 94 10.19 12.95 3.81
N GLN A 95 11.10 12.55 4.69
CA GLN A 95 12.40 13.17 4.88
C GLN A 95 13.54 12.46 4.12
N ALA A 96 13.23 11.71 3.05
CA ALA A 96 14.27 11.13 2.21
C ALA A 96 15.17 12.23 1.60
N PRO A 97 16.50 12.07 1.62
CA PRO A 97 17.45 13.12 1.21
C PRO A 97 17.60 13.20 -0.32
N ASN A 98 16.49 13.30 -1.02
CA ASN A 98 16.43 13.44 -2.49
C ASN A 98 15.13 14.12 -2.89
N GLU A 99 14.97 14.42 -4.17
CA GLU A 99 13.76 15.06 -4.74
C GLU A 99 12.93 14.07 -5.60
N ARG A 100 13.10 12.76 -5.38
CA ARG A 100 12.40 11.75 -6.18
C ARG A 100 10.94 11.63 -5.75
N THR A 101 10.06 11.56 -6.75
CA THR A 101 8.62 11.34 -6.60
C THR A 101 8.26 9.98 -7.20
N LEU A 102 7.87 9.04 -6.34
CA LEU A 102 7.42 7.72 -6.74
C LEU A 102 5.90 7.69 -6.90
N PHE A 103 5.44 7.15 -8.01
CA PHE A 103 4.06 6.74 -8.20
C PHE A 103 3.94 5.22 -8.07
N ILE A 104 3.05 4.76 -7.21
CA ILE A 104 2.74 3.33 -7.01
C ILE A 104 1.34 3.09 -7.55
N ILE A 105 1.24 2.38 -8.66
CA ILE A 105 -0.02 1.87 -9.20
C ILE A 105 -0.20 0.45 -8.67
N LYS A 106 -1.24 0.21 -7.90
CA LYS A 106 -1.38 -1.01 -7.12
C LYS A 106 -2.79 -1.60 -7.12
N ASP A 107 -2.91 -2.82 -6.66
CA ASP A 107 -4.07 -3.37 -5.99
C ASP A 107 -3.82 -3.47 -4.47
N SER A 108 -4.73 -4.06 -3.70
CA SER A 108 -4.60 -4.17 -2.24
C SER A 108 -3.31 -4.87 -1.77
N TYR A 109 -2.73 -5.76 -2.58
CA TYR A 109 -1.46 -6.43 -2.24
C TYR A 109 -0.27 -5.47 -2.16
N GLY A 110 -0.33 -4.34 -2.85
CA GLY A 110 0.70 -3.30 -2.80
C GLY A 110 0.73 -2.50 -1.50
N ASN A 111 -0.34 -2.53 -0.70
CA ASN A 111 -0.45 -1.69 0.51
C ASN A 111 0.67 -1.93 1.51
N ALA A 112 1.02 -3.18 1.76
CA ALA A 112 2.06 -3.56 2.72
C ALA A 112 3.49 -3.15 2.30
N LEU A 113 3.70 -2.81 1.02
CA LEU A 113 5.00 -2.37 0.51
C LEU A 113 5.29 -0.90 0.83
N VAL A 114 4.25 -0.06 0.87
CA VAL A 114 4.37 1.41 0.98
C VAL A 114 5.24 1.87 2.15
N PRO A 115 5.08 1.33 3.38
CA PRO A 115 5.89 1.76 4.52
C PRO A 115 7.40 1.60 4.32
N PHE A 116 7.82 0.58 3.57
CA PHE A 116 9.25 0.30 3.32
C PHE A 116 9.90 1.26 2.32
N LEU A 117 9.11 2.04 1.59
CA LEU A 117 9.59 3.00 0.59
C LEU A 117 9.78 4.42 1.15
N THR A 118 9.29 4.70 2.36
CA THR A 118 9.35 6.03 3.01
C THR A 118 10.76 6.56 3.25
N GLY A 119 11.77 5.70 3.23
CA GLY A 119 13.18 6.11 3.34
C GLY A 119 13.86 6.39 2.01
N SER A 120 13.21 6.10 0.88
CA SER A 120 13.84 6.07 -0.45
C SER A 120 13.34 7.16 -1.40
N PHE A 121 12.19 7.77 -1.13
CA PHE A 121 11.57 8.78 -1.99
C PHE A 121 11.05 9.95 -1.16
N LYS A 122 11.21 11.16 -1.67
CA LYS A 122 10.72 12.40 -1.05
C LYS A 122 9.20 12.46 -1.05
N ASN A 123 8.61 12.13 -2.18
CA ASN A 123 7.16 12.03 -2.36
C ASN A 123 6.78 10.64 -2.85
N ILE A 124 5.68 10.12 -2.32
CA ILE A 124 5.10 8.84 -2.74
C ILE A 124 3.61 9.03 -2.96
N PHE A 125 3.14 8.84 -4.19
CA PHE A 125 1.72 8.76 -4.51
C PHE A 125 1.32 7.30 -4.66
N VAL A 126 0.32 6.88 -3.89
CA VAL A 126 -0.21 5.52 -3.90
C VAL A 126 -1.60 5.56 -4.51
N ILE A 127 -1.80 4.84 -5.59
CA ILE A 127 -3.00 4.88 -6.41
C ILE A 127 -3.48 3.45 -6.66
N ASP A 128 -4.72 3.19 -6.28
CA ASP A 128 -5.36 1.94 -6.66
C ASP A 128 -6.01 2.08 -8.03
N MET A 129 -5.57 1.24 -8.97
CA MET A 129 -5.99 1.30 -10.37
C MET A 129 -7.50 1.04 -10.58
N ARG A 130 -8.20 0.56 -9.56
CA ARG A 130 -9.63 0.23 -9.64
C ARG A 130 -10.53 1.43 -9.37
N TYR A 131 -10.01 2.44 -8.68
CA TYR A 131 -10.79 3.56 -8.15
C TYR A 131 -10.35 4.93 -8.64
N PHE A 132 -9.25 5.02 -9.37
CA PHE A 132 -8.71 6.29 -9.85
C PHE A 132 -9.50 6.82 -11.05
N ASP A 133 -9.92 8.07 -11.00
CA ASP A 133 -10.91 8.69 -11.90
C ASP A 133 -10.32 9.74 -12.86
N MET A 134 -9.00 9.77 -13.01
CA MET A 134 -8.32 10.78 -13.83
C MET A 134 -7.34 10.14 -14.81
N ASN A 135 -6.88 10.90 -15.80
CA ASN A 135 -5.80 10.44 -16.66
C ASN A 135 -4.50 10.33 -15.87
N ILE A 136 -3.97 9.13 -15.72
CA ILE A 136 -2.80 8.85 -14.88
C ILE A 136 -1.53 9.53 -15.42
N ILE A 137 -1.38 9.64 -16.73
CA ILE A 137 -0.19 10.25 -17.36
C ILE A 137 -0.14 11.74 -17.06
N ASN A 138 -1.28 12.43 -17.21
CA ASN A 138 -1.38 13.86 -16.90
C ASN A 138 -1.12 14.08 -15.40
N PHE A 139 -1.75 13.29 -14.54
CA PHE A 139 -1.59 13.37 -13.09
C PHE A 139 -0.12 13.17 -12.66
N MET A 140 0.56 12.18 -13.21
CA MET A 140 1.98 11.94 -12.96
C MET A 140 2.87 13.11 -13.41
N GLN A 141 2.58 13.70 -14.58
CA GLN A 141 3.32 14.86 -15.10
C GLN A 141 3.14 16.10 -14.25
N GLU A 142 1.90 16.39 -13.83
CA GLU A 142 1.55 17.53 -12.98
C GLU A 142 2.22 17.45 -11.60
N HIS A 143 2.40 16.24 -11.07
CA HIS A 143 3.02 16.00 -9.77
C HIS A 143 4.50 15.60 -9.83
N GLY A 144 5.15 15.78 -10.99
CA GLY A 144 6.59 15.63 -11.13
C GLY A 144 7.11 14.22 -10.90
N ALA A 145 6.41 13.20 -11.42
CA ALA A 145 6.82 11.81 -11.29
C ALA A 145 8.23 11.57 -11.85
N THR A 146 9.08 10.97 -11.04
CA THR A 146 10.42 10.52 -11.45
C THR A 146 10.50 9.01 -11.58
N ASP A 147 9.65 8.30 -10.85
CA ASP A 147 9.66 6.85 -10.74
C ASP A 147 8.22 6.31 -10.77
N LEU A 148 8.05 5.16 -11.40
CA LEU A 148 6.77 4.44 -11.46
C LEU A 148 6.98 2.99 -11.03
N LEU A 149 6.14 2.52 -10.11
CA LEU A 149 6.10 1.14 -9.64
C LEU A 149 4.70 0.55 -9.83
N PHE A 150 4.61 -0.58 -10.50
CA PHE A 150 3.42 -1.42 -10.50
C PHE A 150 3.55 -2.48 -9.40
N ALA A 151 2.71 -2.37 -8.36
CA ALA A 151 2.72 -3.24 -7.18
C ALA A 151 1.37 -3.97 -7.05
N MET A 152 1.18 -5.00 -7.83
CA MET A 152 -0.06 -5.75 -7.90
C MET A 152 0.17 -7.27 -7.91
N ASN A 153 -0.84 -8.02 -7.52
CA ASN A 153 -0.77 -9.48 -7.58
C ASN A 153 -0.79 -9.99 -9.03
N THR A 154 -0.42 -11.26 -9.21
CA THR A 154 -0.32 -11.87 -10.54
C THR A 154 -1.66 -11.87 -11.29
N PHE A 155 -2.79 -12.06 -10.61
CA PHE A 155 -4.11 -12.06 -11.25
C PHE A 155 -4.50 -10.66 -11.73
N SER A 156 -4.20 -9.63 -10.95
CA SER A 156 -4.41 -8.24 -11.37
C SER A 156 -3.46 -7.86 -12.51
N ALA A 157 -2.21 -8.31 -12.49
CA ALA A 157 -1.22 -7.96 -13.50
C ALA A 157 -1.44 -8.68 -14.85
N ALA A 158 -1.85 -9.96 -14.83
CA ALA A 158 -1.96 -10.81 -16.01
C ALA A 158 -3.41 -11.13 -16.41
N GLY A 159 -4.39 -10.84 -15.55
CA GLY A 159 -5.81 -11.07 -15.82
C GLY A 159 -6.43 -10.00 -16.71
N GLY A 160 -7.50 -10.35 -17.44
CA GLY A 160 -8.21 -9.43 -18.34
C GLY A 160 -8.73 -8.17 -17.65
N SER A 161 -9.15 -8.25 -16.39
CA SER A 161 -9.59 -7.10 -15.61
C SER A 161 -8.45 -6.14 -15.25
N GLY A 162 -7.24 -6.66 -14.98
CA GLY A 162 -6.08 -5.84 -14.70
C GLY A 162 -5.60 -5.05 -15.91
N SER A 163 -5.48 -5.70 -17.07
CA SER A 163 -5.11 -5.02 -18.33
C SER A 163 -6.19 -4.01 -18.76
N TYR A 164 -7.47 -4.30 -18.51
CA TYR A 164 -8.57 -3.36 -18.74
C TYR A 164 -8.43 -2.12 -17.86
N ASN A 165 -8.22 -2.28 -16.55
CA ASN A 165 -8.07 -1.15 -15.63
C ASN A 165 -6.87 -0.27 -16.00
N LEU A 166 -5.72 -0.86 -16.35
CA LEU A 166 -4.56 -0.10 -16.83
C LEU A 166 -4.87 0.66 -18.14
N SER A 167 -5.59 0.03 -19.06
CA SER A 167 -6.02 0.70 -20.30
C SER A 167 -6.95 1.88 -20.02
N VAL A 168 -7.88 1.74 -19.06
CA VAL A 168 -8.75 2.85 -18.64
C VAL A 168 -7.93 3.99 -18.07
N LEU A 169 -7.01 3.73 -17.13
CA LEU A 169 -6.12 4.76 -16.54
C LEU A 169 -5.31 5.56 -17.57
N LEU A 170 -4.96 4.94 -18.69
CA LEU A 170 -4.18 5.59 -19.76
C LEU A 170 -5.03 6.41 -20.72
N ASN A 171 -6.35 6.15 -20.78
CA ASN A 171 -7.24 6.72 -21.80
C ASN A 171 -8.39 7.58 -21.22
N GLN A 172 -8.39 7.82 -19.93
CA GLN A 172 -9.34 8.74 -19.27
C GLN A 172 -9.11 10.20 -19.63
#